data_5895fd01c76c5958e1ae385fcbd345b5
#
_entry.id   5895fd01c76c5958e1ae385fcbd345b5
#
_cell.length_a   1.000
_cell.length_b   1.000
_cell.length_c   1.000
_cell.angle_alpha   90.00
_cell.angle_beta   90.00
_cell.angle_gamma   90.00
#
_symmetry.space_group_name_H-M   'P 1'
#
loop_
_entity.id
_entity.type
_entity.pdbx_description
1 polymer ?
#
loop_
_entity_poly.entity_id
_entity_poly.type
_entity_poly.pdbx_seq_one_letter_code
_entity_poly.pdbx_strand_id
1 'polypeptide(L)'
;MTGSRCIQFFRVSAHLLLASCGFSAAMPVANLEIFAGVMPAEMRPVLRAFKGVEHRIEFVRTLDGVSYYNDSKATNTDSAIKALEAFDGHMILIAGGDDKLTDLTEFMGLVHARVDELILVGDAAERFGAAALDAGIAPEHIHRAGYLMEKAVQTARDLAAPPQTVLLSPACASFDMYGGYEERGRDFKRIVNAL
;
A
#
# COMPACT_ATOMS: atom_id res chain seq x y z
N MET A 1 21.09 -6.49 15.81
CA MET A 1 20.45 -6.14 14.52
C MET A 1 18.92 -6.12 14.65
N THR A 2 18.35 -5.32 15.57
CA THR A 2 16.92 -5.34 15.92
C THR A 2 16.29 -3.93 16.00
N GLY A 3 17.03 -2.86 15.74
CA GLY A 3 16.53 -1.49 15.91
C GLY A 3 15.79 -0.91 14.70
N SER A 4 16.20 -1.24 13.48
CA SER A 4 15.69 -0.60 12.25
C SER A 4 14.26 -1.03 11.89
N ARG A 5 13.92 -2.31 12.04
CA ARG A 5 12.57 -2.84 11.74
C ARG A 5 11.50 -2.34 12.71
N CYS A 6 11.87 -2.10 13.97
CA CYS A 6 10.93 -1.61 14.98
C CYS A 6 10.55 -0.13 14.73
N ILE A 7 11.48 0.67 14.21
CA ILE A 7 11.27 2.10 13.92
C ILE A 7 10.36 2.27 12.71
N GLN A 8 10.48 1.41 11.69
CA GLN A 8 9.64 1.45 10.48
C GLN A 8 8.19 1.08 10.80
N PHE A 9 7.97 0.05 11.61
CA PHE A 9 6.64 -0.34 12.10
C PHE A 9 5.98 0.77 12.94
N PHE A 10 6.76 1.51 13.70
CA PHE A 10 6.27 2.61 14.52
C PHE A 10 5.84 3.82 13.69
N ARG A 11 6.56 4.13 12.60
CA ARG A 11 6.21 5.22 11.66
C ARG A 11 4.89 4.92 10.94
N VAL A 12 4.73 3.72 10.40
CA VAL A 12 3.51 3.31 9.68
C VAL A 12 2.29 3.32 10.61
N SER A 13 2.41 2.79 11.84
CA SER A 13 1.31 2.74 12.79
C SER A 13 0.88 4.12 13.29
N ALA A 14 1.81 5.06 13.48
CA ALA A 14 1.47 6.42 13.93
C ALA A 14 0.75 7.23 12.84
N HIS A 15 1.13 7.10 11.57
CA HIS A 15 0.43 7.74 10.45
C HIS A 15 -1.00 7.17 10.27
N LEU A 16 -1.18 5.87 10.50
CA LEU A 16 -2.48 5.22 10.40
C LEU A 16 -3.50 5.71 11.44
N LEU A 17 -3.05 5.89 12.68
CA LEU A 17 -3.93 6.39 13.76
C LEU A 17 -4.43 7.81 13.46
N LEU A 18 -3.56 8.67 12.92
CA LEU A 18 -3.89 10.05 12.59
C LEU A 18 -4.87 10.15 11.40
N ALA A 19 -4.71 9.31 10.40
CA ALA A 19 -5.59 9.28 9.22
C ALA A 19 -7.02 8.79 9.55
N SER A 20 -7.18 7.89 10.53
CA SER A 20 -8.49 7.37 10.93
C SER A 20 -9.34 8.35 11.76
N CYS A 21 -8.72 9.38 12.36
CA CYS A 21 -9.40 10.37 13.18
C CYS A 21 -9.73 11.69 12.47
N GLY A 22 -9.53 11.78 11.14
CA GLY A 22 -9.84 13.01 10.38
C GLY A 22 -8.90 14.19 10.63
N PHE A 23 -7.79 13.98 11.34
CA PHE A 23 -6.75 14.98 11.56
C PHE A 23 -5.71 14.94 10.42
N SER A 24 -5.31 16.14 9.96
CA SER A 24 -4.26 16.29 8.97
C SER A 24 -2.98 15.54 9.39
N ALA A 25 -2.35 14.82 8.46
CA ALA A 25 -1.15 14.00 8.66
C ALA A 25 0.09 14.79 9.18
N ALA A 26 -0.06 16.09 9.42
CA ALA A 26 1.01 17.00 9.84
C ALA A 26 1.12 17.20 11.36
N MET A 27 0.22 16.60 12.19
CA MET A 27 0.35 16.74 13.65
C MET A 27 1.31 15.69 14.22
N PRO A 28 2.44 16.09 14.81
CA PRO A 28 3.30 15.17 15.56
C PRO A 28 2.52 14.50 16.70
N VAL A 29 2.85 13.26 17.02
CA VAL A 29 2.24 12.50 18.13
C VAL A 29 2.24 13.31 19.44
N ALA A 30 3.27 14.12 19.68
CA ALA A 30 3.36 15.05 20.82
C ALA A 30 2.19 16.05 20.92
N ASN A 31 1.61 16.48 19.81
CA ASN A 31 0.48 17.40 19.82
C ASN A 31 -0.85 16.71 20.16
N LEU A 32 -0.98 15.43 19.82
CA LEU A 32 -2.12 14.60 20.20
C LEU A 32 -2.16 14.38 21.72
N GLU A 33 -1.00 14.21 22.35
CA GLU A 33 -0.85 14.09 23.81
C GLU A 33 -1.35 15.33 24.55
N ILE A 34 -0.97 16.52 24.07
CA ILE A 34 -1.39 17.80 24.66
C ILE A 34 -2.91 18.00 24.52
N PHE A 35 -3.49 17.61 23.38
CA PHE A 35 -4.91 17.82 23.11
C PHE A 35 -5.82 16.83 23.87
N ALA A 36 -5.39 15.59 24.04
CA ALA A 36 -6.16 14.55 24.72
C ALA A 36 -5.89 14.43 26.23
N GLY A 37 -4.89 15.15 26.75
CA GLY A 37 -4.48 15.08 28.16
C GLY A 37 -3.93 13.71 28.59
N VAL A 38 -3.51 12.87 27.62
CA VAL A 38 -2.98 11.52 27.85
C VAL A 38 -1.47 11.58 27.89
N MET A 39 -0.86 10.97 28.90
CA MET A 39 0.59 10.97 29.06
C MET A 39 1.27 9.99 28.09
N PRO A 40 2.46 10.33 27.54
CA PRO A 40 3.20 9.44 26.62
C PRO A 40 3.43 8.02 27.13
N ALA A 41 3.59 7.88 28.45
CA ALA A 41 3.77 6.58 29.09
C ALA A 41 2.52 5.70 29.00
N GLU A 42 1.34 6.29 28.99
CA GLU A 42 0.06 5.57 28.89
C GLU A 42 -0.28 5.20 27.44
N MET A 43 0.16 6.00 26.47
CA MET A 43 -0.03 5.73 25.04
C MET A 43 0.86 4.60 24.53
N ARG A 44 2.09 4.48 25.03
CA ARG A 44 3.06 3.49 24.55
C ARG A 44 2.57 2.04 24.56
N PRO A 45 1.96 1.52 25.64
CA PRO A 45 1.45 0.15 25.63
C PRO A 45 0.30 -0.04 24.64
N VAL A 46 -0.58 0.95 24.49
CA VAL A 46 -1.71 0.91 23.54
C VAL A 46 -1.20 0.90 22.10
N LEU A 47 -0.24 1.78 21.77
CA LEU A 47 0.38 1.82 20.45
C LEU A 47 1.16 0.54 20.11
N ARG A 48 1.81 -0.07 21.10
CA ARG A 48 2.50 -1.36 20.91
C ARG A 48 1.54 -2.53 20.72
N ALA A 49 0.38 -2.49 21.35
CA ALA A 49 -0.66 -3.51 21.23
C ALA A 49 -1.50 -3.35 19.96
N PHE A 50 -1.46 -2.17 19.33
CA PHE A 50 -2.25 -1.89 18.14
C PHE A 50 -1.71 -2.64 16.92
N LYS A 51 -2.50 -3.56 16.41
CA LYS A 51 -2.13 -4.43 15.28
C LYS A 51 -2.39 -3.80 13.88
N GLY A 52 -2.80 -2.54 13.84
CA GLY A 52 -3.23 -1.89 12.60
C GLY A 52 -4.72 -2.11 12.30
N VAL A 53 -5.18 -1.50 11.23
CA VAL A 53 -6.53 -1.68 10.69
C VAL A 53 -6.45 -2.65 9.52
N GLU A 54 -7.33 -3.65 9.49
CA GLU A 54 -7.39 -4.61 8.39
C GLU A 54 -7.52 -3.90 7.03
N HIS A 55 -6.81 -4.37 6.03
CA HIS A 55 -6.72 -3.80 4.68
C HIS A 55 -6.12 -2.39 4.57
N ARG A 56 -5.45 -1.88 5.62
CA ARG A 56 -4.76 -0.58 5.58
C ARG A 56 -3.29 -0.74 5.93
N ILE A 57 -2.43 -0.77 4.91
CA ILE A 57 -0.98 -1.07 4.99
C ILE A 57 -0.74 -2.25 5.97
N GLU A 58 -1.62 -3.24 5.88
CA GLU A 58 -1.62 -4.43 6.74
C GLU A 58 -0.47 -5.35 6.33
N PHE A 59 0.44 -5.61 7.25
CA PHE A 59 1.48 -6.62 7.02
C PHE A 59 0.85 -8.01 6.92
N VAL A 60 1.15 -8.74 5.85
CA VAL A 60 0.65 -10.10 5.61
C VAL A 60 1.69 -11.13 6.03
N ARG A 61 2.84 -11.13 5.37
CA ARG A 61 3.98 -12.02 5.69
C ARG A 61 5.27 -11.55 5.04
N THR A 62 6.38 -12.14 5.46
CA THR A 62 7.65 -12.11 4.71
C THR A 62 7.93 -13.49 4.14
N LEU A 63 8.21 -13.56 2.84
CA LEU A 63 8.61 -14.78 2.14
C LEU A 63 9.94 -14.51 1.44
N ASP A 64 10.94 -15.36 1.67
CA ASP A 64 12.28 -15.27 1.06
C ASP A 64 12.93 -13.87 1.16
N GLY A 65 12.65 -13.15 2.25
CA GLY A 65 13.16 -11.80 2.50
C GLY A 65 12.36 -10.66 1.86
N VAL A 66 11.33 -10.97 1.08
CA VAL A 66 10.36 -10.01 0.51
C VAL A 66 9.16 -9.87 1.45
N SER A 67 8.75 -8.64 1.74
CA SER A 67 7.61 -8.36 2.64
C SER A 67 6.37 -7.99 1.85
N TYR A 68 5.22 -8.60 2.19
CA TYR A 68 3.93 -8.39 1.53
C TYR A 68 2.99 -7.57 2.41
N TYR A 69 2.39 -6.51 1.84
CA TYR A 69 1.45 -5.62 2.52
C TYR A 69 0.14 -5.49 1.76
N ASN A 70 -0.96 -5.50 2.51
CA ASN A 70 -2.31 -5.33 2.01
C ASN A 70 -2.84 -3.94 2.37
N ASP A 71 -3.01 -3.09 1.37
CA ASP A 71 -3.64 -1.78 1.47
C ASP A 71 -4.86 -1.68 0.54
N SER A 72 -5.63 -2.77 0.47
CA SER A 72 -6.82 -2.84 -0.40
C SER A 72 -7.83 -1.72 -0.14
N LYS A 73 -7.81 -1.10 1.04
CA LYS A 73 -8.65 0.05 1.40
C LYS A 73 -8.25 1.34 0.69
N ALA A 74 -7.11 1.43 0.04
CA ALA A 74 -6.73 2.55 -0.82
C ALA A 74 -7.55 2.53 -2.12
N THR A 75 -8.80 2.99 -2.04
CA THR A 75 -9.76 3.01 -3.15
C THR A 75 -9.74 4.31 -3.95
N ASN A 76 -8.74 5.15 -3.75
CA ASN A 76 -8.47 6.39 -4.47
C ASN A 76 -6.97 6.71 -4.48
N THR A 77 -6.57 7.65 -5.36
CA THR A 77 -5.17 8.06 -5.53
C THR A 77 -4.55 8.65 -4.26
N ASP A 78 -5.28 9.50 -3.51
CA ASP A 78 -4.76 10.13 -2.29
C ASP A 78 -4.35 9.10 -1.23
N SER A 79 -5.18 8.06 -1.06
CA SER A 79 -4.88 6.98 -0.12
C SER A 79 -3.66 6.17 -0.55
N ALA A 80 -3.53 5.87 -1.85
CA ALA A 80 -2.40 5.14 -2.40
C ALA A 80 -1.09 5.97 -2.33
N ILE A 81 -1.14 7.28 -2.56
CA ILE A 81 -0.02 8.19 -2.34
C ILE A 81 0.49 8.08 -0.90
N LYS A 82 -0.43 8.13 0.10
CA LYS A 82 -0.04 7.98 1.51
C LYS A 82 0.56 6.60 1.83
N ALA A 83 0.09 5.57 1.16
CA ALA A 83 0.68 4.25 1.30
C ALA A 83 2.10 4.20 0.72
N LEU A 84 2.33 4.75 -0.48
CA LEU A 84 3.65 4.81 -1.09
C LEU A 84 4.64 5.64 -0.25
N GLU A 85 4.18 6.76 0.36
CA GLU A 85 5.01 7.59 1.25
C GLU A 85 5.44 6.88 2.55
N ALA A 86 4.72 5.84 2.97
CA ALA A 86 5.02 5.09 4.19
C ALA A 86 6.24 4.17 4.07
N PHE A 87 6.74 3.93 2.84
CA PHE A 87 7.90 3.07 2.58
C PHE A 87 9.06 3.89 2.01
N ASP A 88 10.27 3.40 2.17
CA ASP A 88 11.50 4.10 1.72
C ASP A 88 11.78 3.95 0.20
N GLY A 89 10.92 3.26 -0.56
CA GLY A 89 11.08 2.93 -1.98
C GLY A 89 11.40 1.46 -2.20
N HIS A 90 11.82 1.11 -3.42
CA HIS A 90 12.11 -0.27 -3.84
C HIS A 90 10.92 -1.21 -3.64
N MET A 91 9.79 -0.86 -4.27
CA MET A 91 8.53 -1.57 -4.14
C MET A 91 8.09 -2.19 -5.46
N ILE A 92 7.35 -3.29 -5.34
CA ILE A 92 6.49 -3.80 -6.39
C ILE A 92 5.07 -3.42 -6.03
N LEU A 93 4.42 -2.61 -6.87
CA LEU A 93 3.08 -2.11 -6.64
C LEU A 93 2.06 -2.88 -7.48
N ILE A 94 1.02 -3.41 -6.82
CA ILE A 94 -0.19 -3.91 -7.49
C ILE A 94 -1.25 -2.81 -7.39
N ALA A 95 -1.63 -2.23 -8.55
CA ALA A 95 -2.58 -1.13 -8.66
C ALA A 95 -3.64 -1.38 -9.75
N GLY A 96 -4.75 -0.63 -9.67
CA GLY A 96 -5.87 -0.74 -10.60
C GLY A 96 -7.14 -1.30 -9.97
N GLY A 97 -8.15 -1.50 -10.79
CA GLY A 97 -9.50 -1.86 -10.40
C GLY A 97 -10.53 -0.98 -11.12
N ASP A 98 -11.69 -0.77 -10.50
CA ASP A 98 -12.79 0.08 -10.99
C ASP A 98 -12.35 1.56 -10.98
N ASP A 99 -12.20 2.12 -12.18
CA ASP A 99 -11.58 3.43 -12.40
C ASP A 99 -12.57 4.58 -12.17
N LYS A 100 -12.20 5.50 -11.29
CA LYS A 100 -12.97 6.73 -11.00
C LYS A 100 -12.59 7.92 -11.89
N LEU A 101 -11.71 7.72 -12.85
CA LEU A 101 -11.23 8.74 -13.79
C LEU A 101 -10.60 9.98 -13.11
N THR A 102 -10.02 9.80 -11.92
CA THR A 102 -9.31 10.86 -11.19
C THR A 102 -7.99 11.23 -11.88
N ASP A 103 -7.45 12.40 -11.59
CA ASP A 103 -6.11 12.79 -12.03
C ASP A 103 -5.05 11.83 -11.48
N LEU A 104 -4.15 11.36 -12.35
CA LEU A 104 -3.09 10.43 -12.01
C LEU A 104 -1.70 11.07 -11.93
N THR A 105 -1.58 12.36 -12.22
CA THR A 105 -0.29 13.03 -12.38
C THR A 105 0.58 12.92 -11.13
N GLU A 106 0.06 13.26 -9.96
CA GLU A 106 0.78 13.19 -8.69
C GLU A 106 1.07 11.73 -8.30
N PHE A 107 0.07 10.86 -8.43
CA PHE A 107 0.20 9.43 -8.11
C PHE A 107 1.28 8.76 -8.96
N MET A 108 1.26 8.93 -10.28
CA MET A 108 2.23 8.32 -11.19
C MET A 108 3.63 8.92 -11.05
N GLY A 109 3.75 10.20 -10.73
CA GLY A 109 5.03 10.82 -10.39
C GLY A 109 5.68 10.15 -9.16
N LEU A 110 4.87 9.81 -8.15
CA LEU A 110 5.35 9.11 -6.96
C LEU A 110 5.65 7.63 -7.25
N VAL A 111 4.83 6.97 -8.08
CA VAL A 111 5.09 5.60 -8.56
C VAL A 111 6.44 5.56 -9.28
N HIS A 112 6.69 6.46 -10.23
CA HIS A 112 7.99 6.54 -10.92
C HIS A 112 9.18 6.69 -9.97
N ALA A 113 9.01 7.44 -8.88
CA ALA A 113 10.10 7.72 -7.95
C ALA A 113 10.38 6.58 -6.94
N ARG A 114 9.43 5.66 -6.70
CA ARG A 114 9.48 4.71 -5.56
C ARG A 114 9.21 3.26 -5.90
N VAL A 115 8.63 3.00 -7.07
CA VAL A 115 8.19 1.67 -7.50
C VAL A 115 9.13 1.15 -8.57
N ASP A 116 9.70 -0.02 -8.35
CA ASP A 116 10.57 -0.68 -9.31
C ASP A 116 9.74 -1.43 -10.38
N GLU A 117 8.62 -2.05 -9.97
CA GLU A 117 7.74 -2.80 -10.86
C GLU A 117 6.27 -2.46 -10.59
N LEU A 118 5.52 -2.11 -11.61
CA LEU A 118 4.11 -1.77 -11.56
C LEU A 118 3.26 -2.87 -12.19
N ILE A 119 2.40 -3.50 -11.39
CA ILE A 119 1.49 -4.57 -11.84
C ILE A 119 0.07 -4.04 -11.86
N LEU A 120 -0.56 -4.06 -13.02
CA LEU A 120 -1.86 -3.47 -13.25
C LEU A 120 -2.96 -4.52 -13.35
N VAL A 121 -4.08 -4.26 -12.67
CA VAL A 121 -5.27 -5.13 -12.63
C VAL A 121 -6.53 -4.34 -12.96
N GLY A 122 -7.55 -5.06 -13.43
CA GLY A 122 -8.91 -4.53 -13.61
C GLY A 122 -9.05 -3.49 -14.72
N ASP A 123 -10.16 -2.77 -14.70
CA ASP A 123 -10.58 -1.82 -15.74
C ASP A 123 -9.61 -0.64 -15.92
N ALA A 124 -8.99 -0.18 -14.82
CA ALA A 124 -8.04 0.92 -14.84
C ALA A 124 -6.70 0.60 -15.54
N ALA A 125 -6.40 -0.66 -15.84
CA ALA A 125 -5.07 -1.11 -16.25
C ALA A 125 -4.52 -0.36 -17.49
N GLU A 126 -5.35 -0.11 -18.51
CA GLU A 126 -4.89 0.58 -19.72
C GLU A 126 -4.60 2.07 -19.46
N ARG A 127 -5.49 2.76 -18.74
CA ARG A 127 -5.30 4.19 -18.41
C ARG A 127 -4.12 4.39 -17.45
N PHE A 128 -3.98 3.53 -16.46
CA PHE A 128 -2.84 3.58 -15.53
C PHE A 128 -1.52 3.28 -16.24
N GLY A 129 -1.52 2.31 -17.16
CA GLY A 129 -0.36 2.00 -17.99
C GLY A 129 0.06 3.16 -18.88
N ALA A 130 -0.88 3.85 -19.54
CA ALA A 130 -0.62 5.03 -20.33
C ALA A 130 -0.04 6.18 -19.47
N ALA A 131 -0.67 6.46 -18.32
CA ALA A 131 -0.20 7.49 -17.39
C ALA A 131 1.18 7.16 -16.78
N ALA A 132 1.50 5.89 -16.59
CA ALA A 132 2.81 5.45 -16.13
C ALA A 132 3.91 5.69 -17.19
N LEU A 133 3.62 5.41 -18.46
CA LEU A 133 4.51 5.73 -19.58
C LEU A 133 4.74 7.25 -19.72
N ASP A 134 3.67 8.03 -19.61
CA ASP A 134 3.73 9.50 -19.63
C ASP A 134 4.56 10.06 -18.46
N ALA A 135 4.55 9.40 -17.30
CA ALA A 135 5.37 9.73 -16.15
C ALA A 135 6.85 9.28 -16.28
N GLY A 136 7.20 8.56 -17.35
CA GLY A 136 8.57 8.11 -17.64
C GLY A 136 8.93 6.73 -17.12
N ILE A 137 7.96 5.93 -16.67
CA ILE A 137 8.19 4.52 -16.30
C ILE A 137 8.42 3.72 -17.58
N ALA A 138 9.52 2.95 -17.63
CA ALA A 138 9.85 2.16 -18.80
C ALA A 138 8.84 1.01 -19.02
N PRO A 139 8.47 0.68 -20.27
CA PRO A 139 7.45 -0.32 -20.58
C PRO A 139 7.71 -1.70 -19.97
N GLU A 140 8.98 -2.08 -19.83
CA GLU A 140 9.41 -3.36 -19.22
C GLU A 140 9.08 -3.49 -17.74
N HIS A 141 8.86 -2.36 -17.04
CA HIS A 141 8.47 -2.31 -15.63
C HIS A 141 6.96 -2.19 -15.43
N ILE A 142 6.16 -2.30 -16.51
CA ILE A 142 4.70 -2.21 -16.47
C ILE A 142 4.09 -3.55 -16.88
N HIS A 143 3.52 -4.28 -15.93
CA HIS A 143 2.97 -5.61 -16.13
C HIS A 143 1.44 -5.60 -16.05
N ARG A 144 0.77 -6.43 -16.86
CA ARG A 144 -0.68 -6.55 -16.87
C ARG A 144 -1.11 -7.94 -16.41
N ALA A 145 -1.86 -7.99 -15.33
CA ALA A 145 -2.39 -9.24 -14.78
C ALA A 145 -3.87 -9.52 -15.18
N GLY A 146 -4.53 -8.55 -15.85
CA GLY A 146 -5.95 -8.65 -16.19
C GLY A 146 -6.82 -8.58 -14.94
N TYR A 147 -7.81 -9.46 -14.84
CA TYR A 147 -8.76 -9.52 -13.73
C TYR A 147 -8.42 -10.64 -12.72
N LEU A 148 -7.17 -11.05 -12.62
CA LEU A 148 -6.75 -12.18 -11.79
C LEU A 148 -5.74 -11.75 -10.74
N MET A 149 -6.16 -11.65 -9.50
CA MET A 149 -5.27 -11.32 -8.36
C MET A 149 -4.15 -12.36 -8.19
N GLU A 150 -4.46 -13.63 -8.44
CA GLU A 150 -3.46 -14.70 -8.36
C GLU A 150 -2.31 -14.46 -9.35
N LYS A 151 -2.62 -14.06 -10.59
CA LYS A 151 -1.61 -13.71 -11.60
C LYS A 151 -0.79 -12.49 -11.15
N ALA A 152 -1.45 -11.47 -10.57
CA ALA A 152 -0.76 -10.28 -10.08
C ALA A 152 0.25 -10.62 -8.96
N VAL A 153 -0.18 -11.44 -7.99
CA VAL A 153 0.68 -11.88 -6.89
C VAL A 153 1.81 -12.78 -7.37
N GLN A 154 1.53 -13.70 -8.31
CA GLN A 154 2.57 -14.56 -8.88
C GLN A 154 3.61 -13.75 -9.67
N THR A 155 3.15 -12.79 -10.50
CA THR A 155 4.05 -11.86 -11.20
C THR A 155 4.91 -11.06 -10.21
N ALA A 156 4.32 -10.55 -9.14
CA ALA A 156 5.05 -9.85 -8.09
C ALA A 156 6.11 -10.73 -7.44
N ARG A 157 5.78 -11.99 -7.16
CA ARG A 157 6.72 -12.96 -6.60
C ARG A 157 7.91 -13.23 -7.51
N ASP A 158 7.63 -13.43 -8.81
CA ASP A 158 8.65 -13.77 -9.80
C ASP A 158 9.65 -12.62 -10.05
N LEU A 159 9.19 -11.38 -9.88
CA LEU A 159 9.99 -10.16 -10.06
C LEU A 159 10.71 -9.73 -8.77
N ALA A 160 10.16 -10.06 -7.61
CA ALA A 160 10.63 -9.55 -6.33
C ALA A 160 12.00 -10.11 -5.91
N ALA A 161 12.88 -9.22 -5.49
CA ALA A 161 14.16 -9.56 -4.87
C ALA A 161 14.28 -8.94 -3.46
N PRO A 162 14.86 -9.67 -2.49
CA PRO A 162 15.08 -9.10 -1.16
C PRO A 162 15.98 -7.85 -1.22
N PRO A 163 15.70 -6.80 -0.44
CA PRO A 163 14.68 -6.68 0.61
C PRO A 163 13.40 -5.96 0.18
N GLN A 164 12.99 -6.08 -1.09
CA GLN A 164 11.84 -5.37 -1.65
C GLN A 164 10.53 -5.64 -0.90
N THR A 165 9.57 -4.72 -1.10
CA THR A 165 8.21 -4.83 -0.59
C THR A 165 7.22 -5.00 -1.75
N VAL A 166 6.32 -5.99 -1.65
CA VAL A 166 5.14 -6.12 -2.51
C VAL A 166 3.96 -5.45 -1.80
N LEU A 167 3.39 -4.43 -2.43
CA LEU A 167 2.29 -3.64 -1.89
C LEU A 167 1.06 -3.74 -2.79
N LEU A 168 -0.05 -4.26 -2.26
CA LEU A 168 -1.37 -4.06 -2.86
C LEU A 168 -1.90 -2.71 -2.40
N SER A 169 -1.83 -1.66 -3.22
CA SER A 169 -2.45 -0.34 -2.97
C SER A 169 -3.09 0.17 -4.26
N PRO A 170 -4.34 -0.26 -4.51
CA PRO A 170 -4.96 -0.23 -5.84
C PRO A 170 -5.23 1.15 -6.42
N ALA A 171 -5.36 2.19 -5.62
CA ALA A 171 -5.81 3.53 -6.01
C ALA A 171 -7.21 3.57 -6.67
N CYS A 172 -7.90 2.44 -6.76
CA CYS A 172 -9.20 2.23 -7.39
C CYS A 172 -10.18 1.49 -6.49
N ALA A 173 -11.48 1.67 -6.72
CA ALA A 173 -12.49 0.79 -6.16
C ALA A 173 -12.29 -0.66 -6.68
N SER A 174 -13.10 -1.61 -6.21
CA SER A 174 -12.88 -3.03 -6.52
C SER A 174 -14.08 -3.68 -7.23
N PHE A 175 -15.06 -2.89 -7.61
CA PHE A 175 -16.36 -3.42 -8.07
C PHE A 175 -16.34 -4.05 -9.47
N ASP A 176 -15.25 -3.89 -10.20
CA ASP A 176 -14.96 -4.58 -11.46
C ASP A 176 -14.55 -6.05 -11.25
N MET A 177 -14.02 -6.39 -10.09
CA MET A 177 -13.48 -7.73 -9.80
C MET A 177 -14.07 -8.38 -8.53
N TYR A 178 -14.56 -7.59 -7.57
CA TYR A 178 -14.97 -8.01 -6.22
C TYR A 178 -16.19 -7.24 -5.74
N GLY A 179 -16.92 -7.79 -4.77
CA GLY A 179 -18.04 -7.10 -4.13
C GLY A 179 -17.66 -5.94 -3.20
N GLY A 180 -16.35 -5.78 -2.91
CA GLY A 180 -15.83 -4.72 -2.06
C GLY A 180 -14.33 -4.85 -1.82
N TYR A 181 -13.71 -3.79 -1.27
CA TYR A 181 -12.27 -3.79 -1.01
C TYR A 181 -11.86 -4.84 0.04
N GLU A 182 -12.75 -5.21 0.95
CA GLU A 182 -12.51 -6.25 1.96
C GLU A 182 -12.32 -7.62 1.29
N GLU A 183 -13.16 -7.93 0.30
CA GLU A 183 -13.06 -9.18 -0.44
C GLU A 183 -11.76 -9.24 -1.25
N ARG A 184 -11.41 -8.15 -1.96
CA ARG A 184 -10.14 -8.01 -2.66
C ARG A 184 -8.94 -8.20 -1.72
N GLY A 185 -8.98 -7.58 -0.56
CA GLY A 185 -7.91 -7.69 0.43
C GLY A 185 -7.79 -9.08 1.05
N ARG A 186 -8.91 -9.76 1.32
CA ARG A 186 -8.90 -11.15 1.79
C ARG A 186 -8.36 -12.11 0.74
N ASP A 187 -8.73 -11.93 -0.52
CA ASP A 187 -8.23 -12.75 -1.62
C ASP A 187 -6.72 -12.59 -1.81
N PHE A 188 -6.22 -11.34 -1.81
CA PHE A 188 -4.78 -11.08 -1.82
C PHE A 188 -4.05 -11.78 -0.67
N LYS A 189 -4.55 -11.66 0.57
CA LYS A 189 -3.96 -12.33 1.74
C LYS A 189 -3.97 -13.84 1.61
N ARG A 190 -5.06 -14.42 1.12
CA ARG A 190 -5.20 -15.86 0.88
C ARG A 190 -4.14 -16.35 -0.10
N ILE A 191 -3.98 -15.66 -1.23
CA ILE A 191 -3.01 -16.03 -2.27
C ILE A 191 -1.58 -15.90 -1.74
N VAL A 192 -1.24 -14.76 -1.12
CA VAL A 192 0.09 -14.54 -0.54
C VAL A 192 0.43 -15.60 0.51
N ASN A 193 -0.52 -16.02 1.34
CA ASN A 193 -0.29 -17.06 2.35
C ASN A 193 -0.17 -18.48 1.76
N ALA A 194 -0.60 -18.68 0.52
CA ALA A 194 -0.49 -19.95 -0.19
C ALA A 194 0.82 -20.09 -1.01
N LEU A 195 1.58 -18.97 -1.20
CA LEU A 195 2.91 -19.01 -1.81
C LEU A 195 3.88 -19.82 -0.94
#